data_98e6e8fafbb85193f570b61fc9921e68
#
_entry.id   98e6e8fafbb85193f570b61fc9921e68
#
_cell.length_a   1.000
_cell.length_b   1.000
_cell.length_c   1.000
_cell.angle_alpha   90.00
_cell.angle_beta   90.00
_cell.angle_gamma   90.00
#
_symmetry.space_group_name_H-M   'P 1'
#
loop_
_entity.id
_entity.type
_entity.pdbx_description
1 polymer ?
#
loop_
_entity_poly.entity_id
_entity_poly.type
_entity_poly.pdbx_seq_one_letter_code
_entity_poly.pdbx_strand_id
1 'polypeptide(L)'
;VTRDLVLVRRGVYHDSVALMRVSRALSELPGVQVATVAMATELNQGVARDLGFDLPAAEPGDLLVAIRGQDVDAAADELDRQLGALSSPSVQAAEQPPLTTRAAVRAGGGNLVLVSVPGEHAFCEAMDAVEAGLDVMVFSDGVPVEQEVLLKRRADEQGVLVMGPDCGTAIIAGAGLGFANVVRPGPVGVVAASGTGAQQITSLLDLAGVGTSHVLGVGGRDLTPEVGGRSTARALRLLDEDPATRLIVLVSKAAGAVPEIPKKQVVSAIIGEIDLTAAAEAALRALGRSVPDWPAWPGWSGKPVTGTIRGIYSGGTLCAEAAAIAGRGEFVDYGDDAYTRGRAHPMIDPMLRVEAMTKVDRGDVVLMDVVLGHGADPDPASWLVHAIHRCPATVVVALVGTEGDPQDLHRQAAALREAGASVFTSNAQAARYAGSLL
;
A
#
# COMPACT_ATOMS: atom_id res chain seq x y z
N VAL A 1 -27.93 24.83 -8.16
CA VAL A 1 -26.84 25.47 -8.92
C VAL A 1 -25.53 24.97 -8.33
N THR A 2 -24.68 24.41 -9.16
CA THR A 2 -23.34 23.97 -8.71
C THR A 2 -22.50 25.17 -8.34
N ARG A 3 -21.81 25.12 -7.20
CA ARG A 3 -20.89 26.15 -6.71
C ARG A 3 -19.53 25.54 -6.41
N ASP A 4 -18.49 26.35 -6.47
CA ASP A 4 -17.14 26.00 -6.03
C ASP A 4 -16.89 26.58 -4.64
N LEU A 5 -16.29 25.78 -3.77
CA LEU A 5 -15.72 26.19 -2.49
C LEU A 5 -14.22 25.91 -2.55
N VAL A 6 -13.41 26.95 -2.40
CA VAL A 6 -11.96 26.82 -2.31
C VAL A 6 -11.49 27.45 -1.02
N LEU A 7 -10.82 26.68 -0.17
CA LEU A 7 -10.28 27.11 1.11
C LEU A 7 -8.79 26.82 1.18
N VAL A 8 -8.03 27.74 1.77
CA VAL A 8 -6.62 27.52 2.14
C VAL A 8 -6.50 27.74 3.64
N ARG A 9 -6.06 26.70 4.37
CA ARG A 9 -5.85 26.76 5.82
C ARG A 9 -4.36 26.77 6.11
N ARG A 10 -3.86 27.90 6.55
CA ARG A 10 -2.44 28.12 6.81
C ARG A 10 -1.97 27.37 8.04
N GLY A 11 -0.79 26.74 7.91
CA GLY A 11 -0.13 26.07 9.03
C GLY A 11 -0.87 24.83 9.56
N VAL A 12 -1.81 24.26 8.79
CA VAL A 12 -2.50 23.01 9.11
C VAL A 12 -1.90 21.89 8.29
N TYR A 13 -1.23 20.96 8.95
CA TYR A 13 -0.63 19.81 8.33
C TYR A 13 -1.35 18.52 8.73
N HIS A 14 -1.63 17.67 7.76
CA HIS A 14 -2.06 16.29 7.93
C HIS A 14 -1.32 15.41 6.94
N ASP A 15 -1.16 14.13 7.27
CA ASP A 15 -0.56 13.17 6.35
C ASP A 15 -1.44 12.95 5.10
N SER A 16 -0.79 12.60 4.00
CA SER A 16 -1.44 12.47 2.70
C SER A 16 -2.53 11.40 2.69
N VAL A 17 -2.35 10.28 3.40
CA VAL A 17 -3.33 9.18 3.47
C VAL A 17 -4.59 9.63 4.21
N ALA A 18 -4.43 10.35 5.33
CA ALA A 18 -5.56 10.93 6.06
C ALA A 18 -6.34 11.92 5.19
N LEU A 19 -5.64 12.83 4.49
CA LEU A 19 -6.27 13.80 3.59
C LEU A 19 -6.97 13.14 2.39
N MET A 20 -6.42 12.06 1.84
CA MET A 20 -7.07 11.28 0.79
C MET A 20 -8.38 10.65 1.26
N ARG A 21 -8.42 10.15 2.50
CA ARG A 21 -9.66 9.62 3.10
C ARG A 21 -10.70 10.73 3.29
N VAL A 22 -10.29 11.91 3.73
CA VAL A 22 -11.18 13.08 3.84
C VAL A 22 -11.71 13.47 2.46
N SER A 23 -10.85 13.60 1.45
CA SER A 23 -11.26 13.89 0.07
C SER A 23 -12.31 12.91 -0.42
N ARG A 24 -12.09 11.62 -0.17
CA ARG A 24 -13.02 10.56 -0.54
C ARG A 24 -14.36 10.72 0.18
N ALA A 25 -14.34 10.85 1.51
CA ALA A 25 -15.57 11.01 2.29
C ALA A 25 -16.42 12.18 1.82
N LEU A 26 -15.77 13.30 1.44
CA LEU A 26 -16.47 14.46 0.88
C LEU A 26 -17.02 14.18 -0.52
N SER A 27 -16.30 13.41 -1.36
CA SER A 27 -16.76 13.06 -2.71
C SER A 27 -17.98 12.14 -2.70
N GLU A 28 -18.21 11.41 -1.61
CA GLU A 28 -19.35 10.51 -1.42
C GLU A 28 -20.62 11.24 -0.95
N LEU A 29 -20.52 12.51 -0.57
CA LEU A 29 -21.68 13.28 -0.13
C LEU A 29 -22.66 13.55 -1.27
N PRO A 30 -23.96 13.46 -1.03
CA PRO A 30 -24.98 13.80 -2.03
C PRO A 30 -24.79 15.21 -2.58
N GLY A 31 -24.70 15.33 -3.91
CA GLY A 31 -24.57 16.61 -4.59
C GLY A 31 -23.16 17.16 -4.71
N VAL A 32 -22.13 16.49 -4.16
CA VAL A 32 -20.73 16.80 -4.42
C VAL A 32 -20.32 16.13 -5.76
N GLN A 33 -19.69 16.88 -6.63
CA GLN A 33 -19.19 16.41 -7.92
C GLN A 33 -17.69 16.16 -7.92
N VAL A 34 -16.95 17.02 -7.21
CA VAL A 34 -15.49 16.95 -7.04
C VAL A 34 -15.15 17.43 -5.65
N ALA A 35 -14.31 16.69 -4.94
CA ALA A 35 -13.70 17.14 -3.69
C ALA A 35 -12.22 16.74 -3.66
N THR A 36 -11.35 17.71 -3.38
CA THR A 36 -9.91 17.53 -3.18
C THR A 36 -9.49 18.20 -1.90
N VAL A 37 -8.87 17.44 -1.01
CA VAL A 37 -8.27 17.92 0.23
C VAL A 37 -6.84 17.44 0.27
N ALA A 38 -5.88 18.33 0.16
CA ALA A 38 -4.47 17.98 0.06
C ALA A 38 -3.58 19.11 0.61
N MET A 39 -2.32 18.83 0.90
CA MET A 39 -1.34 19.89 1.12
C MET A 39 -1.15 20.69 -0.17
N ALA A 40 -0.99 22.01 -0.08
CA ALA A 40 -0.94 22.92 -1.22
C ALA A 40 0.41 22.89 -1.95
N THR A 41 0.97 21.70 -2.20
CA THR A 41 2.16 21.53 -3.01
C THR A 41 1.90 22.01 -4.44
N GLU A 42 2.96 22.31 -5.18
CA GLU A 42 2.86 22.76 -6.56
C GLU A 42 2.09 21.76 -7.44
N LEU A 43 2.33 20.45 -7.22
CA LEU A 43 1.61 19.37 -7.87
C LEU A 43 0.10 19.42 -7.56
N ASN A 44 -0.27 19.49 -6.29
CA ASN A 44 -1.68 19.46 -5.87
C ASN A 44 -2.42 20.73 -6.30
N GLN A 45 -1.75 21.89 -6.28
CA GLN A 45 -2.28 23.11 -6.86
C GLN A 45 -2.48 22.97 -8.38
N GLY A 46 -1.54 22.34 -9.10
CA GLY A 46 -1.68 22.03 -10.52
C GLY A 46 -2.91 21.18 -10.80
N VAL A 47 -3.06 20.06 -10.08
CA VAL A 47 -4.23 19.16 -10.18
C VAL A 47 -5.55 19.92 -9.94
N ALA A 48 -5.63 20.74 -8.90
CA ALA A 48 -6.85 21.49 -8.61
C ALA A 48 -7.17 22.52 -9.73
N ARG A 49 -6.16 23.17 -10.34
CA ARG A 49 -6.35 24.04 -11.50
C ARG A 49 -6.81 23.26 -12.74
N ASP A 50 -6.26 22.07 -12.99
CA ASP A 50 -6.67 21.21 -14.08
C ASP A 50 -8.12 20.72 -13.94
N LEU A 51 -8.60 20.56 -12.70
CA LEU A 51 -10.00 20.31 -12.38
C LEU A 51 -10.89 21.57 -12.52
N GLY A 52 -10.30 22.72 -12.88
CA GLY A 52 -10.99 23.95 -13.17
C GLY A 52 -11.32 24.83 -11.96
N PHE A 53 -10.60 24.67 -10.85
CA PHE A 53 -10.73 25.53 -9.67
C PHE A 53 -9.85 26.78 -9.81
N ASP A 54 -10.39 27.93 -9.38
CA ASP A 54 -9.62 29.18 -9.22
C ASP A 54 -9.03 29.20 -7.80
N LEU A 55 -7.70 29.10 -7.71
CA LEU A 55 -7.02 28.94 -6.42
C LEU A 55 -6.47 30.27 -5.91
N PRO A 56 -6.69 30.61 -4.64
CA PRO A 56 -5.96 31.66 -3.98
C PRO A 56 -4.48 31.31 -3.80
N ALA A 57 -3.66 32.28 -3.49
CA ALA A 57 -2.25 32.06 -3.18
C ALA A 57 -2.12 31.14 -1.94
N ALA A 58 -1.37 30.07 -2.08
CA ALA A 58 -1.11 29.07 -1.04
C ALA A 58 0.35 28.63 -1.08
N GLU A 59 0.92 28.36 0.09
CA GLU A 59 2.27 27.84 0.24
C GLU A 59 2.22 26.30 0.38
N PRO A 60 3.29 25.56 0.03
CA PRO A 60 3.29 24.09 0.10
C PRO A 60 2.91 23.50 1.46
N GLY A 61 3.14 24.25 2.55
CA GLY A 61 2.78 23.86 3.92
C GLY A 61 1.34 24.17 4.33
N ASP A 62 0.52 24.72 3.44
CA ASP A 62 -0.88 25.01 3.71
C ASP A 62 -1.76 23.82 3.30
N LEU A 63 -2.92 23.70 3.94
CA LEU A 63 -3.96 22.76 3.54
C LEU A 63 -4.84 23.41 2.46
N LEU A 64 -4.90 22.80 1.28
CA LEU A 64 -5.77 23.20 0.17
C LEU A 64 -7.03 22.32 0.17
N VAL A 65 -8.18 22.96 0.09
CA VAL A 65 -9.49 22.32 -0.06
C VAL A 65 -10.18 22.89 -1.29
N ALA A 66 -10.61 22.05 -2.21
CA ALA A 66 -11.34 22.44 -3.39
C ALA A 66 -12.55 21.51 -3.57
N ILE A 67 -13.77 22.04 -3.46
CA ILE A 67 -15.01 21.27 -3.52
C ILE A 67 -15.93 21.92 -4.56
N ARG A 68 -16.53 21.10 -5.44
CA ARG A 68 -17.55 21.51 -6.38
C ARG A 68 -18.81 20.71 -6.15
N GLY A 69 -19.94 21.38 -5.93
CA GLY A 69 -21.19 20.70 -5.64
C GLY A 69 -22.41 21.60 -5.54
N GLN A 70 -23.56 21.02 -5.26
CA GLN A 70 -24.82 21.75 -5.06
C GLN A 70 -24.94 22.26 -3.61
N ASP A 71 -24.42 21.49 -2.66
CA ASP A 71 -24.42 21.83 -1.22
C ASP A 71 -22.98 21.81 -0.68
N VAL A 72 -22.24 22.87 -1.00
CA VAL A 72 -20.85 22.99 -0.54
C VAL A 72 -20.75 23.39 0.93
N ASP A 73 -21.82 23.90 1.52
CA ASP A 73 -21.86 24.28 2.92
C ASP A 73 -21.92 23.03 3.80
N ALA A 74 -22.78 22.04 3.44
CA ALA A 74 -22.79 20.73 4.10
C ALA A 74 -21.46 19.98 3.93
N ALA A 75 -20.82 20.11 2.78
CA ALA A 75 -19.49 19.52 2.55
C ALA A 75 -18.41 20.20 3.41
N ALA A 76 -18.52 21.50 3.67
CA ALA A 76 -17.62 22.23 4.58
C ALA A 76 -17.81 21.80 6.05
N ASP A 77 -19.02 21.59 6.49
CA ASP A 77 -19.32 21.08 7.84
C ASP A 77 -18.75 19.66 8.04
N GLU A 78 -18.91 18.81 7.04
CA GLU A 78 -18.35 17.46 7.07
C GLU A 78 -16.81 17.48 7.02
N LEU A 79 -16.20 18.37 6.23
CA LEU A 79 -14.75 18.60 6.25
C LEU A 79 -14.26 18.92 7.65
N ASP A 80 -14.92 19.88 8.34
CA ASP A 80 -14.53 20.29 9.68
C ASP A 80 -14.69 19.15 10.69
N ARG A 81 -15.73 18.35 10.56
CA ARG A 81 -15.94 17.13 11.37
C ARG A 81 -14.83 16.11 11.15
N GLN A 82 -14.47 15.83 9.89
CA GLN A 82 -13.42 14.85 9.52
C GLN A 82 -12.04 15.33 10.00
N LEU A 83 -11.68 16.58 9.75
CA LEU A 83 -10.41 17.16 10.20
C LEU A 83 -10.35 17.24 11.73
N GLY A 84 -11.47 17.57 12.38
CA GLY A 84 -11.58 17.57 13.85
C GLY A 84 -11.36 16.16 14.42
N ALA A 85 -11.87 15.12 13.77
CA ALA A 85 -11.64 13.73 14.17
C ALA A 85 -10.15 13.32 14.02
N LEU A 86 -9.47 13.81 12.99
CA LEU A 86 -8.03 13.61 12.82
C LEU A 86 -7.20 14.37 13.85
N SER A 87 -7.71 15.51 14.32
CA SER A 87 -7.04 16.40 15.27
C SER A 87 -7.39 16.11 16.73
N SER A 88 -8.24 15.11 17.03
CA SER A 88 -8.66 14.80 18.40
C SER A 88 -7.48 14.27 19.21
N PRO A 89 -6.94 15.07 20.16
CA PRO A 89 -5.81 14.62 20.97
C PRO A 89 -6.31 13.77 22.13
N SER A 90 -5.80 12.59 22.25
CA SER A 90 -5.77 11.88 23.54
C SER A 90 -4.56 12.33 24.39
N VAL A 91 -4.20 13.61 24.38
CA VAL A 91 -3.10 14.12 25.21
C VAL A 91 -3.49 15.47 25.82
N GLN A 92 -3.40 15.52 27.15
CA GLN A 92 -3.53 16.71 27.99
C GLN A 92 -2.60 17.84 27.54
N ALA A 93 -3.07 19.06 27.64
CA ALA A 93 -2.34 20.30 27.36
C ALA A 93 -0.97 20.32 28.04
N ALA A 94 0.09 20.13 27.28
CA ALA A 94 1.44 20.47 27.65
C ALA A 94 2.27 20.65 26.37
N GLU A 95 2.88 21.81 26.25
CA GLU A 95 3.90 22.21 25.28
C GLU A 95 3.46 22.19 23.80
N GLN A 96 3.84 23.24 23.07
CA GLN A 96 3.62 23.30 21.63
C GLN A 96 4.32 22.09 20.98
N PRO A 97 3.63 21.31 20.09
CA PRO A 97 4.25 20.19 19.43
C PRO A 97 5.49 20.66 18.66
N PRO A 98 6.56 19.89 18.64
CA PRO A 98 7.76 20.23 17.92
C PRO A 98 7.44 20.39 16.42
N LEU A 99 7.92 21.48 15.82
CA LEU A 99 7.63 21.84 14.43
C LEU A 99 8.57 21.19 13.40
N THR A 100 9.59 20.46 13.85
CA THR A 100 10.56 19.78 12.99
C THR A 100 10.93 18.43 13.56
N THR A 101 11.32 17.49 12.70
CA THR A 101 11.84 16.17 13.10
C THR A 101 12.97 16.32 14.11
N ARG A 102 13.91 17.22 13.86
CA ARG A 102 15.03 17.50 14.77
C ARG A 102 14.59 18.00 16.15
N ALA A 103 13.56 18.83 16.21
CA ALA A 103 12.99 19.30 17.48
C ALA A 103 12.27 18.17 18.22
N ALA A 104 11.52 17.35 17.52
CA ALA A 104 10.83 16.17 18.07
C ALA A 104 11.82 15.18 18.68
N VAL A 105 12.89 14.89 17.98
CA VAL A 105 13.97 14.00 18.45
C VAL A 105 14.59 14.52 19.75
N ARG A 106 14.87 15.84 19.83
CA ARG A 106 15.43 16.47 21.04
C ARG A 106 14.47 16.45 22.23
N ALA A 107 13.17 16.53 21.97
CA ALA A 107 12.16 16.43 23.01
C ALA A 107 12.08 14.99 23.60
N GLY A 108 12.58 14.00 22.87
CA GLY A 108 12.64 12.60 23.28
C GLY A 108 11.34 11.84 23.06
N GLY A 109 11.42 10.53 23.18
CA GLY A 109 10.26 9.64 23.21
C GLY A 109 9.97 8.81 21.96
N GLY A 110 10.65 9.05 20.84
CA GLY A 110 10.53 8.23 19.62
C GLY A 110 11.76 7.33 19.41
N ASN A 111 11.56 6.16 18.84
CA ASN A 111 12.62 5.25 18.38
C ASN A 111 12.56 4.96 16.87
N LEU A 112 11.53 5.48 16.21
CA LEU A 112 11.32 5.39 14.77
C LEU A 112 10.71 6.70 14.27
N VAL A 113 11.16 7.16 13.11
CA VAL A 113 10.54 8.29 12.39
C VAL A 113 9.82 7.75 11.16
N LEU A 114 8.52 8.07 11.04
CA LEU A 114 7.76 7.82 9.83
C LEU A 114 7.65 9.11 9.03
N VAL A 115 8.20 9.08 7.80
CA VAL A 115 8.20 10.21 6.87
C VAL A 115 7.13 9.98 5.81
N SER A 116 6.12 10.88 5.76
CA SER A 116 5.00 10.84 4.81
C SER A 116 4.69 12.24 4.27
N VAL A 117 5.74 12.97 3.93
CA VAL A 117 5.67 14.28 3.28
C VAL A 117 5.90 14.11 1.76
N PRO A 118 5.63 15.13 0.91
CA PRO A 118 5.98 15.05 -0.51
C PRO A 118 7.44 14.68 -0.71
N GLY A 119 7.73 13.83 -1.73
CA GLY A 119 9.06 13.23 -1.93
C GLY A 119 10.22 14.22 -1.98
N GLU A 120 9.98 15.42 -2.52
CA GLU A 120 10.96 16.52 -2.56
C GLU A 120 11.40 17.01 -1.17
N HIS A 121 10.59 16.78 -0.13
CA HIS A 121 10.91 17.15 1.26
C HIS A 121 11.35 15.95 2.11
N ALA A 122 11.05 14.73 1.66
CA ALA A 122 11.25 13.51 2.45
C ALA A 122 12.70 13.25 2.82
N PHE A 123 13.63 13.59 1.92
CA PHE A 123 15.07 13.41 2.16
C PHE A 123 15.57 14.17 3.39
N CYS A 124 15.17 15.44 3.54
CA CYS A 124 15.64 16.26 4.67
C CYS A 124 15.14 15.72 6.00
N GLU A 125 13.85 15.34 6.06
CA GLU A 125 13.24 14.79 7.27
C GLU A 125 13.85 13.44 7.64
N ALA A 126 14.06 12.57 6.66
CA ALA A 126 14.71 11.27 6.86
C ALA A 126 16.18 11.42 7.29
N MET A 127 16.92 12.36 6.70
CA MET A 127 18.31 12.61 7.06
C MET A 127 18.45 13.16 8.49
N ASP A 128 17.55 14.05 8.91
CA ASP A 128 17.52 14.55 10.29
C ASP A 128 17.31 13.42 11.30
N ALA A 129 16.49 12.43 10.97
CA ALA A 129 16.28 11.24 11.81
C ALA A 129 17.52 10.32 11.84
N VAL A 130 18.11 10.04 10.67
CA VAL A 130 19.36 9.24 10.54
C VAL A 130 20.50 9.88 11.32
N GLU A 131 20.71 11.21 11.20
CA GLU A 131 21.73 11.94 11.96
C GLU A 131 21.50 11.91 13.48
N ALA A 132 20.24 11.71 13.89
CA ALA A 132 19.89 11.54 15.29
C ALA A 132 20.02 10.08 15.80
N GLY A 133 20.43 9.14 14.94
CA GLY A 133 20.59 7.73 15.28
C GLY A 133 19.27 6.96 15.39
N LEU A 134 18.22 7.41 14.69
CA LEU A 134 16.92 6.75 14.69
C LEU A 134 16.69 5.98 13.40
N ASP A 135 16.01 4.84 13.51
CA ASP A 135 15.46 4.14 12.36
C ASP A 135 14.38 4.98 11.68
N VAL A 136 14.25 4.85 10.35
CA VAL A 136 13.34 5.67 9.56
C VAL A 136 12.51 4.79 8.63
N MET A 137 11.21 5.05 8.56
CA MET A 137 10.33 4.56 7.51
C MET A 137 9.96 5.73 6.59
N VAL A 138 10.46 5.72 5.36
CA VAL A 138 10.10 6.70 4.34
C VAL A 138 8.96 6.10 3.49
N PHE A 139 7.73 6.45 3.88
CA PHE A 139 6.51 6.07 3.16
C PHE A 139 6.42 6.82 1.83
N SER A 140 6.93 8.04 1.80
CA SER A 140 6.93 8.92 0.62
C SER A 140 7.60 8.25 -0.59
N ASP A 141 6.97 8.37 -1.73
CA ASP A 141 7.49 8.12 -3.07
C ASP A 141 8.18 9.36 -3.65
N GLY A 142 8.61 9.31 -4.93
CA GLY A 142 9.15 10.46 -5.64
C GLY A 142 10.47 11.01 -5.10
N VAL A 143 11.16 10.32 -4.22
CA VAL A 143 12.51 10.70 -3.76
C VAL A 143 13.54 10.38 -4.86
N PRO A 144 14.39 11.35 -5.28
CA PRO A 144 15.45 11.09 -6.26
C PRO A 144 16.40 9.96 -5.83
N VAL A 145 16.87 9.16 -6.80
CA VAL A 145 17.72 8.00 -6.51
C VAL A 145 19.04 8.39 -5.86
N GLU A 146 19.62 9.53 -6.23
CA GLU A 146 20.87 10.06 -5.66
C GLU A 146 20.68 10.40 -4.17
N GLN A 147 19.51 10.91 -3.80
CA GLN A 147 19.16 11.19 -2.42
C GLN A 147 18.95 9.89 -1.61
N GLU A 148 18.30 8.88 -2.20
CA GLU A 148 18.17 7.57 -1.59
C GLU A 148 19.53 6.92 -1.32
N VAL A 149 20.43 6.94 -2.29
CA VAL A 149 21.80 6.40 -2.16
C VAL A 149 22.56 7.10 -1.03
N LEU A 150 22.47 8.43 -0.97
CA LEU A 150 23.13 9.22 0.08
C LEU A 150 22.54 8.90 1.46
N LEU A 151 21.21 8.85 1.57
CA LEU A 151 20.49 8.58 2.82
C LEU A 151 20.86 7.19 3.35
N LYS A 152 20.82 6.16 2.51
CA LYS A 152 21.11 4.78 2.91
C LYS A 152 22.59 4.55 3.23
N ARG A 153 23.49 5.24 2.54
CA ARG A 153 24.91 5.24 2.90
C ARG A 153 25.12 5.85 4.29
N ARG A 154 24.47 6.99 4.55
CA ARG A 154 24.58 7.64 5.86
C ARG A 154 23.95 6.81 6.97
N ALA A 155 22.85 6.14 6.70
CA ALA A 155 22.22 5.19 7.63
C ALA A 155 23.17 4.03 8.00
N ASP A 156 23.87 3.46 7.02
CA ASP A 156 24.90 2.43 7.27
C ASP A 156 26.00 2.93 8.22
N GLU A 157 26.51 4.16 8.00
CA GLU A 157 27.53 4.77 8.87
C GLU A 157 27.03 4.99 10.30
N GLN A 158 25.74 5.31 10.47
CA GLN A 158 25.10 5.51 11.77
C GLN A 158 24.58 4.19 12.40
N GLY A 159 24.58 3.09 11.66
CA GLY A 159 24.09 1.81 12.13
C GLY A 159 22.58 1.75 12.33
N VAL A 160 21.81 2.57 11.60
CA VAL A 160 20.33 2.61 11.60
C VAL A 160 19.74 2.04 10.32
N LEU A 161 18.46 1.67 10.35
CA LEU A 161 17.72 1.18 9.20
C LEU A 161 16.91 2.31 8.55
N VAL A 162 17.03 2.44 7.24
CA VAL A 162 16.10 3.22 6.40
C VAL A 162 15.21 2.25 5.64
N MET A 163 13.94 2.21 5.98
CA MET A 163 12.89 1.51 5.25
C MET A 163 12.33 2.45 4.17
N GLY A 164 12.44 2.06 2.90
CA GLY A 164 12.06 2.93 1.78
C GLY A 164 13.25 3.67 1.14
N PRO A 165 13.04 4.75 0.35
CA PRO A 165 11.75 5.38 0.00
C PRO A 165 10.73 4.45 -0.65
N ASP A 166 9.49 4.90 -0.77
CA ASP A 166 8.37 4.11 -1.26
C ASP A 166 8.17 2.82 -0.43
N CYS A 167 8.26 2.94 0.90
CA CYS A 167 7.94 1.87 1.82
C CYS A 167 6.48 1.94 2.24
N GLY A 168 5.61 1.25 1.50
CA GLY A 168 4.17 1.24 1.79
C GLY A 168 3.79 0.36 2.99
N THR A 169 4.64 -0.59 3.41
CA THR A 169 4.30 -1.61 4.39
C THR A 169 5.48 -1.96 5.29
N ALA A 170 5.28 -1.88 6.59
CA ALA A 170 6.16 -2.49 7.57
C ALA A 170 5.36 -3.01 8.77
N ILE A 171 5.89 -4.03 9.47
CA ILE A 171 5.36 -4.53 10.75
C ILE A 171 6.54 -4.74 11.69
N ILE A 172 6.56 -4.05 12.81
CA ILE A 172 7.65 -4.11 13.77
C ILE A 172 7.09 -4.61 15.10
N ALA A 173 7.50 -5.81 15.51
CA ALA A 173 7.02 -6.45 16.73
C ALA A 173 5.47 -6.45 16.84
N GLY A 174 4.77 -6.69 15.73
CA GLY A 174 3.31 -6.71 15.65
C GLY A 174 2.65 -5.35 15.41
N ALA A 175 3.40 -4.24 15.47
CA ALA A 175 2.88 -2.93 15.14
C ALA A 175 2.92 -2.70 13.62
N GLY A 176 1.76 -2.59 12.98
CA GLY A 176 1.63 -2.30 11.55
C GLY A 176 1.83 -0.82 11.25
N LEU A 177 2.60 -0.52 10.20
CA LEU A 177 2.89 0.82 9.71
C LEU A 177 2.53 0.91 8.23
N GLY A 178 1.88 1.99 7.83
CA GLY A 178 1.38 2.19 6.47
C GLY A 178 0.23 1.23 6.11
N PHE A 179 0.29 0.59 4.95
CA PHE A 179 -0.65 -0.45 4.55
C PHE A 179 -0.22 -1.79 5.15
N ALA A 180 -0.85 -2.22 6.21
CA ALA A 180 -0.43 -3.41 6.93
C ALA A 180 -1.61 -4.30 7.32
N ASN A 181 -1.50 -5.60 7.03
CA ASN A 181 -2.45 -6.59 7.51
C ASN A 181 -2.25 -6.85 9.01
N VAL A 182 -3.31 -7.22 9.69
CA VAL A 182 -3.25 -7.70 11.07
C VAL A 182 -2.81 -9.15 11.05
N VAL A 183 -1.54 -9.38 11.43
CA VAL A 183 -0.95 -10.72 11.43
C VAL A 183 -0.58 -11.14 12.83
N ARG A 184 -0.71 -12.43 13.12
CA ARG A 184 -0.30 -13.00 14.42
C ARG A 184 1.21 -12.94 14.58
N PRO A 185 1.73 -12.79 15.81
CA PRO A 185 3.14 -12.98 16.08
C PRO A 185 3.60 -14.39 15.68
N GLY A 186 4.82 -14.50 15.12
CA GLY A 186 5.34 -15.77 14.67
C GLY A 186 6.83 -15.73 14.30
N PRO A 187 7.40 -16.85 13.86
CA PRO A 187 8.85 -17.01 13.72
C PRO A 187 9.41 -16.54 12.37
N VAL A 188 8.60 -15.95 11.49
CA VAL A 188 9.06 -15.54 10.16
C VAL A 188 9.35 -14.05 10.12
N GLY A 189 10.59 -13.67 9.85
CA GLY A 189 10.96 -12.31 9.50
C GLY A 189 10.86 -12.10 7.99
N VAL A 190 10.36 -10.95 7.56
CA VAL A 190 10.23 -10.62 6.13
C VAL A 190 11.04 -9.37 5.81
N VAL A 191 11.90 -9.44 4.80
CA VAL A 191 12.54 -8.28 4.17
C VAL A 191 11.91 -8.10 2.81
N ALA A 192 11.34 -6.94 2.52
CA ALA A 192 10.57 -6.77 1.30
C ALA A 192 10.90 -5.47 0.55
N ALA A 193 11.29 -5.63 -0.70
CA ALA A 193 11.34 -4.54 -1.69
C ALA A 193 9.97 -4.33 -2.37
N SER A 194 8.88 -4.71 -1.71
CA SER A 194 7.51 -4.63 -2.20
C SER A 194 6.50 -4.67 -1.06
N GLY A 195 5.63 -3.68 -0.96
CA GLY A 195 4.57 -3.64 0.04
C GLY A 195 3.54 -4.75 -0.17
N THR A 196 2.91 -4.83 -1.34
CA THR A 196 1.87 -5.84 -1.61
C THR A 196 2.41 -7.27 -1.70
N GLY A 197 3.68 -7.44 -2.09
CA GLY A 197 4.36 -8.73 -1.99
C GLY A 197 4.54 -9.18 -0.54
N ALA A 198 4.93 -8.27 0.35
CA ALA A 198 4.99 -8.53 1.79
C ALA A 198 3.61 -8.89 2.34
N GLN A 199 2.57 -8.13 1.99
CA GLN A 199 1.19 -8.38 2.42
C GLN A 199 0.68 -9.76 1.98
N GLN A 200 0.96 -10.18 0.74
CA GLN A 200 0.58 -11.52 0.27
C GLN A 200 1.28 -12.63 1.08
N ILE A 201 2.60 -12.55 1.26
CA ILE A 201 3.37 -13.54 2.04
C ILE A 201 2.86 -13.61 3.49
N THR A 202 2.72 -12.46 4.15
CA THR A 202 2.33 -12.42 5.56
C THR A 202 0.89 -12.88 5.78
N SER A 203 -0.03 -12.56 4.85
CA SER A 203 -1.41 -13.04 4.88
C SER A 203 -1.47 -14.56 4.73
N LEU A 204 -0.73 -15.15 3.79
CA LEU A 204 -0.69 -16.61 3.64
C LEU A 204 -0.07 -17.30 4.86
N LEU A 205 1.02 -16.75 5.43
CA LEU A 205 1.60 -17.27 6.66
C LEU A 205 0.63 -17.20 7.84
N ASP A 206 -0.13 -16.11 7.95
CA ASP A 206 -1.13 -15.96 9.00
C ASP A 206 -2.28 -16.95 8.82
N LEU A 207 -2.82 -17.12 7.62
CA LEU A 207 -3.86 -18.10 7.29
C LEU A 207 -3.39 -19.56 7.56
N ALA A 208 -2.09 -19.82 7.43
CA ALA A 208 -1.48 -21.10 7.81
C ALA A 208 -1.20 -21.23 9.32
N GLY A 209 -1.54 -20.25 10.12
CA GLY A 209 -1.35 -20.26 11.57
C GLY A 209 0.10 -20.07 12.05
N VAL A 210 0.99 -19.50 11.20
CA VAL A 210 2.42 -19.34 11.51
C VAL A 210 2.76 -17.94 12.02
N GLY A 211 2.35 -16.90 11.32
CA GLY A 211 2.60 -15.51 11.67
C GLY A 211 4.04 -15.01 11.42
N THR A 212 4.27 -13.74 11.78
CA THR A 212 5.53 -13.05 11.53
C THR A 212 6.12 -12.41 12.78
N SER A 213 7.46 -12.28 12.84
CA SER A 213 8.16 -11.49 13.85
C SER A 213 8.21 -10.01 13.46
N HIS A 214 8.73 -9.75 12.27
CA HIS A 214 8.86 -8.43 11.69
C HIS A 214 8.65 -8.48 10.18
N VAL A 215 8.21 -7.36 9.61
CA VAL A 215 8.19 -7.09 8.17
C VAL A 215 8.91 -5.77 7.95
N LEU A 216 10.07 -5.81 7.29
CA LEU A 216 10.93 -4.66 7.06
C LEU A 216 10.89 -4.32 5.55
N GLY A 217 10.17 -3.26 5.20
CA GLY A 217 10.09 -2.76 3.83
C GLY A 217 11.32 -1.95 3.47
N VAL A 218 12.08 -2.36 2.45
CA VAL A 218 13.35 -1.72 2.11
C VAL A 218 13.27 -0.73 0.93
N GLY A 219 12.07 -0.61 0.32
CA GLY A 219 11.83 0.19 -0.88
C GLY A 219 12.13 -0.58 -2.17
N GLY A 220 11.35 -0.28 -3.22
CA GLY A 220 11.36 -1.03 -4.48
C GLY A 220 12.67 -1.00 -5.24
N ARG A 221 13.52 0.03 -5.00
CA ARG A 221 14.80 0.23 -5.68
C ARG A 221 16.01 -0.27 -4.91
N ASP A 222 15.86 -0.72 -3.64
CA ASP A 222 17.00 -1.02 -2.77
C ASP A 222 17.99 -2.01 -3.40
N LEU A 223 17.49 -3.08 -4.03
CA LEU A 223 18.32 -4.11 -4.66
C LEU A 223 18.81 -3.76 -6.07
N THR A 224 18.56 -2.55 -6.59
CA THR A 224 19.16 -2.11 -7.85
C THR A 224 20.66 -1.87 -7.70
N PRO A 225 21.45 -1.98 -8.78
CA PRO A 225 22.89 -1.73 -8.73
C PRO A 225 23.26 -0.34 -8.22
N GLU A 226 22.40 0.67 -8.48
CA GLU A 226 22.65 2.06 -8.07
C GLU A 226 22.53 2.24 -6.56
N VAL A 227 21.53 1.61 -5.92
CA VAL A 227 21.27 1.70 -4.47
C VAL A 227 22.12 0.69 -3.69
N GLY A 228 22.33 -0.51 -4.25
CA GLY A 228 23.30 -1.49 -3.79
C GLY A 228 22.87 -2.33 -2.58
N GLY A 229 21.57 -2.44 -2.27
CA GLY A 229 21.01 -3.36 -1.28
C GLY A 229 21.36 -3.05 0.18
N ARG A 230 21.64 -1.79 0.52
CA ARG A 230 22.08 -1.39 1.86
C ARG A 230 21.03 -1.63 2.93
N SER A 231 19.79 -1.21 2.68
CA SER A 231 18.68 -1.46 3.61
C SER A 231 18.38 -2.95 3.73
N THR A 232 18.43 -3.70 2.64
CA THR A 232 18.30 -5.16 2.64
C THR A 232 19.36 -5.81 3.51
N ALA A 233 20.64 -5.46 3.37
CA ALA A 233 21.72 -6.00 4.20
C ALA A 233 21.50 -5.70 5.67
N ARG A 234 21.12 -4.47 6.00
CA ARG A 234 20.84 -4.08 7.40
C ARG A 234 19.63 -4.83 7.95
N ALA A 235 18.53 -4.92 7.20
CA ALA A 235 17.33 -5.65 7.60
C ALA A 235 17.60 -7.15 7.82
N LEU A 236 18.37 -7.77 6.94
CA LEU A 236 18.78 -9.18 7.09
C LEU A 236 19.59 -9.39 8.36
N ARG A 237 20.55 -8.51 8.69
CA ARG A 237 21.32 -8.59 9.96
C ARG A 237 20.41 -8.47 11.17
N LEU A 238 19.50 -7.49 11.17
CA LEU A 238 18.57 -7.30 12.29
C LEU A 238 17.70 -8.55 12.53
N LEU A 239 17.17 -9.15 11.46
CA LEU A 239 16.38 -10.38 11.58
C LEU A 239 17.24 -11.62 11.93
N ASP A 240 18.50 -11.66 11.48
CA ASP A 240 19.42 -12.74 11.82
C ASP A 240 19.79 -12.73 13.32
N GLU A 241 19.88 -11.55 13.92
CA GLU A 241 20.15 -11.34 15.33
C GLU A 241 18.90 -11.45 16.23
N ASP A 242 17.70 -11.24 15.68
CA ASP A 242 16.45 -11.27 16.42
C ASP A 242 16.10 -12.70 16.90
N PRO A 243 15.99 -12.95 18.21
CA PRO A 243 15.67 -14.29 18.74
C PRO A 243 14.25 -14.76 18.41
N ALA A 244 13.31 -13.87 18.09
CA ALA A 244 11.96 -14.22 17.70
C ALA A 244 11.90 -14.73 16.25
N THR A 245 12.85 -14.35 15.40
CA THR A 245 12.95 -14.77 14.01
C THR A 245 13.70 -16.11 13.90
N ARG A 246 13.11 -17.09 13.23
CA ARG A 246 13.72 -18.40 12.94
C ARG A 246 14.00 -18.63 11.47
N LEU A 247 13.25 -17.97 10.61
CA LEU A 247 13.32 -18.04 9.14
C LEU A 247 13.11 -16.65 8.57
N ILE A 248 13.82 -16.34 7.50
CA ILE A 248 13.67 -15.07 6.80
C ILE A 248 13.07 -15.31 5.41
N VAL A 249 12.12 -14.48 4.99
CA VAL A 249 11.63 -14.42 3.60
C VAL A 249 12.09 -13.10 3.00
N LEU A 250 12.78 -13.17 1.86
CA LEU A 250 13.21 -12.01 1.08
C LEU A 250 12.31 -11.85 -0.14
N VAL A 251 11.56 -10.76 -0.21
CA VAL A 251 10.63 -10.45 -1.31
C VAL A 251 11.21 -9.37 -2.21
N SER A 252 11.37 -9.67 -3.51
CA SER A 252 11.87 -8.70 -4.49
C SER A 252 11.23 -8.87 -5.87
N LYS A 253 11.10 -7.75 -6.60
CA LYS A 253 10.68 -7.77 -8.02
C LYS A 253 11.80 -8.20 -8.96
N ALA A 254 13.06 -8.06 -8.57
CA ALA A 254 14.21 -8.39 -9.39
C ALA A 254 15.27 -9.14 -8.57
N ALA A 255 15.98 -10.03 -9.24
CA ALA A 255 17.19 -10.64 -8.71
C ALA A 255 18.26 -9.56 -8.61
N GLY A 256 18.59 -9.16 -7.39
CA GLY A 256 19.72 -8.30 -7.07
C GLY A 256 20.75 -9.09 -6.28
N ALA A 257 22.00 -8.62 -6.25
CA ALA A 257 23.00 -9.20 -5.38
C ALA A 257 22.57 -8.95 -3.92
N VAL A 258 22.21 -10.02 -3.20
CA VAL A 258 21.99 -9.93 -1.76
C VAL A 258 23.35 -9.72 -1.11
N PRO A 259 23.61 -8.57 -0.50
CA PRO A 259 24.97 -8.20 -0.09
C PRO A 259 25.51 -9.00 1.09
N GLU A 260 24.66 -9.70 1.81
CA GLU A 260 25.04 -10.50 2.97
C GLU A 260 24.11 -11.71 3.11
N ILE A 261 24.68 -12.87 3.42
CA ILE A 261 23.93 -14.11 3.66
C ILE A 261 23.80 -14.30 5.18
N PRO A 262 22.58 -14.21 5.76
CA PRO A 262 22.36 -14.48 7.18
C PRO A 262 22.63 -15.93 7.52
N LYS A 263 22.86 -16.22 8.80
CA LYS A 263 23.01 -17.59 9.35
C LYS A 263 21.67 -18.34 9.34
N LYS A 264 20.57 -17.63 9.53
CA LYS A 264 19.23 -18.18 9.46
C LYS A 264 18.88 -18.50 8.02
N GLN A 265 18.05 -19.52 7.85
CA GLN A 265 17.57 -19.91 6.52
C GLN A 265 16.79 -18.75 5.87
N VAL A 266 17.08 -18.49 4.61
CA VAL A 266 16.36 -17.51 3.77
C VAL A 266 15.58 -18.22 2.68
N VAL A 267 14.33 -17.87 2.52
CA VAL A 267 13.50 -18.20 1.36
C VAL A 267 13.39 -16.97 0.50
N SER A 268 13.88 -17.02 -0.73
CA SER A 268 13.80 -15.91 -1.66
C SER A 268 12.51 -16.00 -2.47
N ALA A 269 11.73 -14.94 -2.47
CA ALA A 269 10.52 -14.73 -3.26
C ALA A 269 10.80 -13.67 -4.34
N ILE A 270 11.52 -14.09 -5.39
CA ILE A 270 11.90 -13.22 -6.51
C ILE A 270 10.89 -13.44 -7.63
N ILE A 271 10.20 -12.39 -8.03
CA ILE A 271 9.17 -12.45 -9.07
C ILE A 271 9.78 -12.90 -10.39
N GLY A 272 9.14 -13.90 -11.01
CA GLY A 272 9.65 -14.55 -12.24
C GLY A 272 10.49 -15.82 -11.99
N GLU A 273 11.04 -16.00 -10.78
CA GLU A 273 11.73 -17.24 -10.37
C GLU A 273 10.79 -18.14 -9.56
N ILE A 274 10.10 -17.58 -8.59
CA ILE A 274 9.14 -18.27 -7.74
C ILE A 274 7.98 -17.33 -7.43
N ASP A 275 6.74 -17.83 -7.45
CA ASP A 275 5.59 -17.05 -7.05
C ASP A 275 5.50 -16.90 -5.52
N LEU A 276 4.80 -15.84 -5.06
CA LEU A 276 4.69 -15.52 -3.64
C LEU A 276 4.02 -16.64 -2.83
N THR A 277 3.07 -17.35 -3.42
CA THR A 277 2.41 -18.48 -2.77
C THR A 277 3.38 -19.65 -2.58
N ALA A 278 4.11 -20.01 -3.62
CA ALA A 278 5.14 -21.06 -3.54
C ALA A 278 6.25 -20.70 -2.54
N ALA A 279 6.61 -19.41 -2.43
CA ALA A 279 7.57 -18.93 -1.43
C ALA A 279 7.02 -19.05 -0.01
N ALA A 280 5.75 -18.67 0.24
CA ALA A 280 5.10 -18.88 1.54
C ALA A 280 5.04 -20.37 1.90
N GLU A 281 4.70 -21.24 0.94
CA GLU A 281 4.70 -22.69 1.12
C GLU A 281 6.11 -23.24 1.42
N ALA A 282 7.14 -22.73 0.75
CA ALA A 282 8.53 -23.09 1.03
C ALA A 282 8.93 -22.70 2.46
N ALA A 283 8.50 -21.50 2.93
CA ALA A 283 8.73 -21.07 4.30
C ALA A 283 8.01 -21.98 5.32
N LEU A 284 6.77 -22.40 5.03
CA LEU A 284 6.04 -23.35 5.88
C LEU A 284 6.78 -24.70 5.97
N ARG A 285 7.20 -25.26 4.81
CA ARG A 285 7.95 -26.52 4.76
C ARG A 285 9.28 -26.42 5.52
N ALA A 286 10.01 -25.30 5.38
CA ALA A 286 11.26 -25.05 6.10
C ALA A 286 11.08 -24.99 7.63
N LEU A 287 9.90 -24.56 8.09
CA LEU A 287 9.53 -24.59 9.50
C LEU A 287 8.92 -25.92 9.96
N GLY A 288 8.85 -26.94 9.09
CA GLY A 288 8.24 -28.24 9.40
C GLY A 288 6.71 -28.16 9.53
N ARG A 289 6.07 -27.21 8.86
CA ARG A 289 4.61 -27.02 8.85
C ARG A 289 4.01 -27.61 7.57
N SER A 290 2.78 -28.11 7.70
CA SER A 290 1.99 -28.50 6.55
C SER A 290 1.53 -27.27 5.77
N VAL A 291 1.45 -27.42 4.44
CA VAL A 291 0.84 -26.41 3.58
C VAL A 291 -0.67 -26.65 3.57
N PRO A 292 -1.49 -25.66 3.94
CA PRO A 292 -2.95 -25.80 3.89
C PRO A 292 -3.46 -25.65 2.46
N ASP A 293 -4.71 -26.08 2.25
CA ASP A 293 -5.46 -25.59 1.10
C ASP A 293 -5.82 -24.11 1.34
N TRP A 294 -5.39 -23.26 0.40
CA TRP A 294 -5.64 -21.83 0.52
C TRP A 294 -7.12 -21.51 0.32
N PRO A 295 -7.74 -20.69 1.17
CA PRO A 295 -9.15 -20.35 1.05
C PRO A 295 -9.47 -19.78 -0.33
N ALA A 296 -10.54 -20.30 -0.93
CA ALA A 296 -11.03 -19.87 -2.23
C ALA A 296 -12.56 -19.99 -2.27
N TRP A 297 -13.18 -19.04 -2.97
CA TRP A 297 -14.64 -18.98 -3.16
C TRP A 297 -14.96 -18.89 -4.66
N PRO A 298 -14.92 -20.02 -5.40
CA PRO A 298 -15.24 -20.03 -6.82
C PRO A 298 -16.70 -19.56 -7.03
N GLY A 299 -16.87 -18.54 -7.83
CA GLY A 299 -18.19 -17.97 -8.14
C GLY A 299 -18.70 -18.37 -9.52
N TRP A 300 -17.79 -18.47 -10.49
CA TRP A 300 -18.13 -18.78 -11.87
C TRP A 300 -17.88 -20.26 -12.19
N SER A 301 -18.86 -20.88 -12.86
CA SER A 301 -18.78 -22.29 -13.31
C SER A 301 -19.11 -22.43 -14.81
N GLY A 302 -18.96 -21.33 -15.58
CA GLY A 302 -19.34 -21.27 -16.97
C GLY A 302 -18.36 -21.97 -17.94
N LYS A 303 -18.66 -21.87 -19.22
CA LYS A 303 -17.80 -22.39 -20.28
C LYS A 303 -16.55 -21.51 -20.42
N PRO A 304 -15.43 -22.06 -20.95
CA PRO A 304 -14.27 -21.25 -21.31
C PRO A 304 -14.67 -20.02 -22.15
N VAL A 305 -14.01 -18.92 -21.94
CA VAL A 305 -14.24 -17.66 -22.65
C VAL A 305 -13.17 -17.51 -23.75
N THR A 306 -13.38 -16.62 -24.71
CA THR A 306 -12.54 -16.50 -25.92
C THR A 306 -11.79 -15.18 -25.98
N GLY A 307 -11.90 -14.33 -24.96
CA GLY A 307 -11.26 -13.03 -24.89
C GLY A 307 -9.81 -13.07 -24.41
N THR A 308 -9.40 -12.05 -23.68
CA THR A 308 -8.07 -11.93 -23.11
C THR A 308 -8.14 -11.68 -21.60
N ILE A 309 -7.01 -11.81 -20.89
CA ILE A 309 -6.93 -11.40 -19.49
C ILE A 309 -6.70 -9.88 -19.44
N ARG A 310 -7.52 -9.18 -18.66
CA ARG A 310 -7.39 -7.79 -18.30
C ARG A 310 -6.99 -7.70 -16.84
N GLY A 311 -5.70 -7.55 -16.58
CA GLY A 311 -5.16 -7.35 -15.23
C GLY A 311 -5.42 -5.92 -14.77
N ILE A 312 -6.19 -5.73 -13.69
CA ILE A 312 -6.58 -4.42 -13.11
C ILE A 312 -6.14 -4.40 -11.65
N TYR A 313 -4.89 -4.04 -11.42
CA TYR A 313 -4.23 -4.20 -10.13
C TYR A 313 -4.05 -2.88 -9.36
N SER A 314 -3.93 -2.98 -8.04
CA SER A 314 -3.50 -1.89 -7.15
C SER A 314 -2.10 -2.11 -6.58
N GLY A 315 -1.55 -3.32 -6.76
CA GLY A 315 -0.23 -3.70 -6.26
C GLY A 315 0.69 -4.15 -7.38
N GLY A 316 1.76 -3.40 -7.66
CA GLY A 316 2.66 -3.65 -8.78
C GLY A 316 3.33 -5.01 -8.74
N THR A 317 3.62 -5.56 -7.56
CA THR A 317 4.21 -6.90 -7.45
C THR A 317 3.19 -8.00 -7.72
N LEU A 318 1.96 -7.85 -7.23
CA LEU A 318 0.87 -8.78 -7.54
C LEU A 318 0.53 -8.75 -9.04
N CYS A 319 0.54 -7.56 -9.63
CA CYS A 319 0.37 -7.36 -11.08
C CYS A 319 1.45 -8.09 -11.88
N ALA A 320 2.71 -7.87 -11.55
CA ALA A 320 3.86 -8.50 -12.23
C ALA A 320 3.86 -10.04 -12.08
N GLU A 321 3.55 -10.55 -10.89
CA GLU A 321 3.41 -11.98 -10.64
C GLU A 321 2.28 -12.59 -11.49
N ALA A 322 1.10 -11.96 -11.49
CA ALA A 322 -0.04 -12.44 -12.25
C ALA A 322 0.23 -12.44 -13.75
N ALA A 323 0.89 -11.39 -14.27
CA ALA A 323 1.31 -11.33 -15.66
C ALA A 323 2.29 -12.44 -16.03
N ALA A 324 3.28 -12.70 -15.17
CA ALA A 324 4.26 -13.78 -15.39
C ALA A 324 3.60 -15.18 -15.39
N ILE A 325 2.66 -15.41 -14.47
CA ILE A 325 1.93 -16.69 -14.36
C ILE A 325 0.98 -16.88 -15.55
N ALA A 326 0.24 -15.84 -15.92
CA ALA A 326 -0.72 -15.92 -17.00
C ALA A 326 -0.04 -16.08 -18.39
N GLY A 327 1.15 -15.49 -18.58
CA GLY A 327 1.94 -15.53 -19.79
C GLY A 327 1.29 -14.84 -21.01
N ARG A 328 0.10 -14.25 -20.82
CA ARG A 328 -0.69 -13.55 -21.85
C ARG A 328 -1.66 -12.58 -21.19
N GLY A 329 -2.14 -11.59 -21.93
CA GLY A 329 -3.10 -10.60 -21.46
C GLY A 329 -2.48 -9.21 -21.35
N GLU A 330 -3.29 -8.25 -20.92
CA GLU A 330 -2.87 -6.88 -20.66
C GLU A 330 -3.02 -6.59 -19.18
N PHE A 331 -1.93 -6.19 -18.54
CA PHE A 331 -1.87 -5.97 -17.09
C PHE A 331 -1.50 -4.53 -16.80
N VAL A 332 -2.28 -3.87 -15.94
CA VAL A 332 -2.06 -2.49 -15.51
C VAL A 332 -2.03 -2.44 -13.99
N ASP A 333 -0.95 -1.86 -13.48
CA ASP A 333 -0.82 -1.46 -12.08
C ASP A 333 -1.34 -0.04 -11.92
N TYR A 334 -2.55 0.11 -11.39
CA TYR A 334 -3.15 1.42 -11.10
C TYR A 334 -2.58 2.08 -9.84
N GLY A 335 -1.73 1.37 -9.09
CA GLY A 335 -0.94 1.91 -7.98
C GLY A 335 0.35 2.60 -8.41
N ASP A 336 0.72 2.51 -9.70
CA ASP A 336 1.88 3.20 -10.25
C ASP A 336 1.70 4.73 -10.22
N ASP A 337 2.81 5.46 -10.05
CA ASP A 337 2.85 6.93 -9.98
C ASP A 337 2.16 7.62 -11.17
N ALA A 338 2.16 6.97 -12.34
CA ALA A 338 1.48 7.49 -13.52
C ALA A 338 -0.04 7.64 -13.32
N TYR A 339 -0.65 6.86 -12.42
CA TYR A 339 -2.08 6.86 -12.14
C TYR A 339 -2.43 7.52 -10.80
N THR A 340 -1.49 7.61 -9.87
CA THR A 340 -1.73 8.09 -8.49
C THR A 340 -1.41 9.58 -8.30
N ARG A 341 -0.83 10.24 -9.29
CA ARG A 341 -0.56 11.70 -9.21
C ARG A 341 -1.84 12.49 -9.00
N GLY A 342 -1.94 13.15 -7.84
CA GLY A 342 -3.10 13.95 -7.45
C GLY A 342 -4.37 13.16 -7.16
N ARG A 343 -4.26 11.85 -6.97
CA ARG A 343 -5.35 10.93 -6.61
C ARG A 343 -4.94 10.02 -5.47
N ALA A 344 -5.93 9.50 -4.74
CA ALA A 344 -5.67 8.47 -3.75
C ALA A 344 -5.18 7.18 -4.43
N HIS A 345 -4.32 6.45 -3.72
CA HIS A 345 -3.89 5.12 -4.14
C HIS A 345 -5.12 4.19 -4.30
N PRO A 346 -5.17 3.28 -5.30
CA PRO A 346 -6.33 2.43 -5.57
C PRO A 346 -6.67 1.42 -4.46
N MET A 347 -5.82 1.24 -3.47
CA MET A 347 -6.16 0.54 -2.21
C MET A 347 -7.05 1.39 -1.30
N ILE A 348 -7.08 2.72 -1.47
CA ILE A 348 -7.93 3.66 -0.73
C ILE A 348 -9.16 4.02 -1.55
N ASP A 349 -8.97 4.35 -2.85
CA ASP A 349 -10.03 4.74 -3.77
C ASP A 349 -10.01 3.85 -5.01
N PRO A 350 -10.98 2.93 -5.15
CA PRO A 350 -11.03 1.99 -6.27
C PRO A 350 -11.53 2.58 -7.59
N MET A 351 -11.92 3.86 -7.66
CA MET A 351 -12.67 4.43 -8.79
C MET A 351 -11.98 4.28 -10.13
N LEU A 352 -10.65 4.43 -10.22
CA LEU A 352 -9.91 4.18 -11.47
C LEU A 352 -10.06 2.73 -11.95
N ARG A 353 -10.02 1.78 -11.03
CA ARG A 353 -10.19 0.36 -11.34
C ARG A 353 -11.63 0.03 -11.72
N VAL A 354 -12.60 0.63 -11.03
CA VAL A 354 -14.03 0.54 -11.38
C VAL A 354 -14.27 1.07 -12.79
N GLU A 355 -13.68 2.21 -13.14
CA GLU A 355 -13.76 2.78 -14.51
C GLU A 355 -13.10 1.84 -15.53
N ALA A 356 -11.93 1.27 -15.23
CA ALA A 356 -11.26 0.31 -16.10
C ALA A 356 -12.13 -0.94 -16.39
N MET A 357 -12.86 -1.42 -15.39
CA MET A 357 -13.80 -2.55 -15.57
C MET A 357 -14.94 -2.26 -16.54
N THR A 358 -15.30 -1.00 -16.78
CA THR A 358 -16.33 -0.63 -17.77
C THR A 358 -15.83 -0.69 -19.21
N LYS A 359 -14.50 -0.76 -19.41
CA LYS A 359 -13.84 -0.69 -20.72
C LYS A 359 -13.44 -2.08 -21.26
N VAL A 360 -13.75 -3.14 -20.54
CA VAL A 360 -13.42 -4.52 -20.95
C VAL A 360 -14.50 -5.10 -21.85
N ASP A 361 -14.13 -6.04 -22.68
CA ASP A 361 -15.04 -6.66 -23.63
C ASP A 361 -15.73 -7.90 -23.05
N ARG A 362 -16.91 -8.21 -23.64
CA ARG A 362 -17.59 -9.47 -23.32
C ARG A 362 -16.74 -10.65 -23.76
N GLY A 363 -16.48 -11.56 -22.83
CA GLY A 363 -15.61 -12.73 -23.07
C GLY A 363 -14.18 -12.54 -22.59
N ASP A 364 -13.79 -11.35 -22.13
CA ASP A 364 -12.55 -11.16 -21.39
C ASP A 364 -12.63 -11.76 -19.98
N VAL A 365 -11.47 -11.91 -19.35
CA VAL A 365 -11.32 -12.23 -17.94
C VAL A 365 -10.65 -11.05 -17.25
N VAL A 366 -11.38 -10.38 -16.36
CA VAL A 366 -10.79 -9.39 -15.45
C VAL A 366 -10.12 -10.15 -14.31
N LEU A 367 -8.84 -9.90 -14.11
CA LEU A 367 -8.09 -10.39 -12.97
C LEU A 367 -7.59 -9.21 -12.15
N MET A 368 -7.95 -9.14 -10.87
CA MET A 368 -7.66 -7.99 -10.02
C MET A 368 -7.30 -8.41 -8.60
N ASP A 369 -6.58 -7.54 -7.90
CA ASP A 369 -6.35 -7.66 -6.47
C ASP A 369 -7.36 -6.86 -5.65
N VAL A 370 -7.61 -7.31 -4.43
CA VAL A 370 -8.22 -6.54 -3.34
C VAL A 370 -7.37 -6.80 -2.11
N VAL A 371 -6.72 -5.74 -1.60
CA VAL A 371 -5.81 -5.85 -0.47
C VAL A 371 -6.45 -5.23 0.75
N LEU A 372 -6.58 -6.03 1.81
CA LEU A 372 -7.16 -5.63 3.09
C LEU A 372 -6.06 -5.11 4.04
N GLY A 373 -6.45 -4.73 5.24
CA GLY A 373 -5.56 -4.28 6.31
C GLY A 373 -5.72 -2.80 6.65
N HIS A 374 -4.94 -2.37 7.61
CA HIS A 374 -4.87 -0.95 7.98
C HIS A 374 -4.38 -0.11 6.80
N GLY A 375 -4.86 1.11 6.71
CA GLY A 375 -4.52 2.01 5.60
C GLY A 375 -5.40 1.84 4.35
N ALA A 376 -5.85 0.62 4.04
CA ALA A 376 -6.72 0.34 2.91
C ALA A 376 -8.17 0.80 3.14
N ASP A 377 -8.96 0.76 2.07
CA ASP A 377 -10.40 1.01 2.11
C ASP A 377 -11.08 0.17 3.21
N PRO A 378 -11.90 0.78 4.08
CA PRO A 378 -12.60 0.05 5.13
C PRO A 378 -13.65 -0.95 4.61
N ASP A 379 -14.16 -0.80 3.38
CA ASP A 379 -15.13 -1.72 2.76
C ASP A 379 -15.01 -1.78 1.23
N PRO A 380 -13.92 -2.36 0.69
CA PRO A 380 -13.67 -2.39 -0.74
C PRO A 380 -14.76 -3.12 -1.54
N ALA A 381 -15.43 -4.11 -0.95
CA ALA A 381 -16.52 -4.82 -1.62
C ALA A 381 -17.73 -3.90 -1.89
N SER A 382 -17.99 -2.89 -1.07
CA SER A 382 -19.13 -1.98 -1.25
C SER A 382 -19.13 -1.29 -2.63
N TRP A 383 -17.96 -0.99 -3.15
CA TRP A 383 -17.75 -0.39 -4.48
C TRP A 383 -17.70 -1.43 -5.59
N LEU A 384 -16.94 -2.51 -5.35
CA LEU A 384 -16.64 -3.50 -6.36
C LEU A 384 -17.84 -4.38 -6.72
N VAL A 385 -18.75 -4.63 -5.79
CA VAL A 385 -19.97 -5.41 -6.03
C VAL A 385 -20.77 -4.83 -7.21
N HIS A 386 -20.99 -3.52 -7.24
CA HIS A 386 -21.70 -2.87 -8.34
C HIS A 386 -20.95 -2.91 -9.67
N ALA A 387 -19.63 -2.77 -9.61
CA ALA A 387 -18.77 -2.85 -10.79
C ALA A 387 -18.74 -4.26 -11.36
N ILE A 388 -18.63 -5.28 -10.52
CA ILE A 388 -18.66 -6.70 -10.91
C ILE A 388 -19.98 -7.06 -11.57
N HIS A 389 -21.12 -6.69 -10.98
CA HIS A 389 -22.44 -6.95 -11.57
C HIS A 389 -22.64 -6.33 -12.97
N ARG A 390 -22.00 -5.21 -13.24
CA ARG A 390 -22.08 -4.51 -14.54
C ARG A 390 -20.99 -4.92 -15.52
N CYS A 391 -19.95 -5.58 -15.03
CA CYS A 391 -18.82 -5.99 -15.86
C CYS A 391 -19.27 -7.04 -16.88
N PRO A 392 -19.02 -6.82 -18.18
CA PRO A 392 -19.40 -7.81 -19.20
C PRO A 392 -18.47 -9.02 -19.24
N ALA A 393 -17.32 -8.94 -18.57
CA ALA A 393 -16.28 -9.97 -18.47
C ALA A 393 -16.45 -10.87 -17.26
N THR A 394 -15.78 -12.01 -17.26
CA THR A 394 -15.65 -12.87 -16.07
C THR A 394 -14.65 -12.23 -15.10
N VAL A 395 -15.02 -12.12 -13.82
CA VAL A 395 -14.16 -11.46 -12.83
C VAL A 395 -13.53 -12.48 -11.88
N VAL A 396 -12.21 -12.38 -11.72
CA VAL A 396 -11.39 -13.16 -10.78
C VAL A 396 -10.67 -12.19 -9.85
N VAL A 397 -10.75 -12.43 -8.56
CA VAL A 397 -10.20 -11.55 -7.52
C VAL A 397 -9.17 -12.30 -6.68
N ALA A 398 -7.98 -11.73 -6.55
CA ALA A 398 -7.01 -12.08 -5.53
C ALA A 398 -7.28 -11.22 -4.29
N LEU A 399 -7.87 -11.80 -3.25
CA LEU A 399 -8.21 -11.13 -2.00
C LEU A 399 -7.10 -11.36 -0.98
N VAL A 400 -6.21 -10.39 -0.83
CA VAL A 400 -5.07 -10.44 0.08
C VAL A 400 -5.48 -9.88 1.42
N GLY A 401 -5.49 -10.72 2.45
CA GLY A 401 -5.90 -10.33 3.79
C GLY A 401 -5.87 -11.47 4.78
N THR A 402 -6.15 -11.15 6.03
CA THR A 402 -6.22 -12.07 7.17
C THR A 402 -7.58 -12.01 7.84
N GLU A 403 -7.88 -12.99 8.70
CA GLU A 403 -9.09 -12.96 9.54
C GLU A 403 -9.09 -11.82 10.56
N GLY A 404 -7.89 -11.32 10.92
CA GLY A 404 -7.73 -10.22 11.86
C GLY A 404 -7.92 -8.82 11.24
N ASP A 405 -8.00 -8.72 9.91
CA ASP A 405 -8.12 -7.43 9.24
C ASP A 405 -9.48 -6.77 9.51
N PRO A 406 -9.52 -5.43 9.69
CA PRO A 406 -10.73 -4.72 10.11
C PRO A 406 -11.89 -4.82 9.10
N GLN A 407 -11.61 -5.18 7.85
CA GLN A 407 -12.61 -5.31 6.79
C GLN A 407 -13.40 -6.62 6.84
N ASP A 408 -12.98 -7.62 7.63
CA ASP A 408 -13.55 -8.97 7.67
C ASP A 408 -13.37 -9.73 6.34
N LEU A 409 -12.31 -10.51 6.25
CA LEU A 409 -11.91 -11.28 5.06
C LEU A 409 -13.09 -12.11 4.48
N HIS A 410 -13.84 -12.80 5.34
CA HIS A 410 -14.92 -13.67 4.90
C HIS A 410 -16.11 -12.89 4.38
N ARG A 411 -16.44 -11.77 5.00
CA ARG A 411 -17.50 -10.88 4.54
C ARG A 411 -17.16 -10.29 3.17
N GLN A 412 -15.91 -9.81 2.99
CA GLN A 412 -15.46 -9.28 1.70
C GLN A 412 -15.50 -10.37 0.62
N ALA A 413 -14.97 -11.55 0.91
CA ALA A 413 -15.00 -12.69 -0.02
C ALA A 413 -16.43 -13.09 -0.42
N ALA A 414 -17.35 -13.18 0.55
CA ALA A 414 -18.75 -13.53 0.31
C ALA A 414 -19.42 -12.48 -0.60
N ALA A 415 -19.28 -11.19 -0.29
CA ALA A 415 -19.87 -10.12 -1.09
C ALA A 415 -19.38 -10.10 -2.54
N LEU A 416 -18.06 -10.23 -2.75
CA LEU A 416 -17.47 -10.30 -4.09
C LEU A 416 -17.94 -11.55 -4.86
N ARG A 417 -18.03 -12.70 -4.19
CA ARG A 417 -18.54 -13.93 -4.80
C ARG A 417 -20.02 -13.83 -5.15
N GLU A 418 -20.85 -13.29 -4.29
CA GLU A 418 -22.29 -13.07 -4.55
C GLU A 418 -22.51 -12.11 -5.72
N ALA A 419 -21.60 -11.16 -5.93
CA ALA A 419 -21.60 -10.30 -7.10
C ALA A 419 -21.22 -11.03 -8.41
N GLY A 420 -20.68 -12.26 -8.32
CA GLY A 420 -20.33 -13.11 -9.46
C GLY A 420 -18.83 -13.34 -9.67
N ALA A 421 -17.95 -12.79 -8.83
CA ALA A 421 -16.52 -13.02 -8.92
C ALA A 421 -16.11 -14.40 -8.39
N SER A 422 -15.02 -14.95 -8.93
CA SER A 422 -14.26 -16.02 -8.29
C SER A 422 -13.17 -15.41 -7.43
N VAL A 423 -13.12 -15.75 -6.14
CA VAL A 423 -12.25 -15.11 -5.16
C VAL A 423 -11.22 -16.12 -4.63
N PHE A 424 -9.97 -15.72 -4.54
CA PHE A 424 -8.85 -16.53 -4.04
C PHE A 424 -8.00 -15.70 -3.08
N THR A 425 -7.51 -16.31 -1.99
CA THR A 425 -6.55 -15.64 -1.10
C THR A 425 -5.11 -15.65 -1.64
N SER A 426 -4.84 -16.47 -2.64
CA SER A 426 -3.57 -16.57 -3.34
C SER A 426 -3.66 -15.89 -4.71
N ASN A 427 -2.82 -14.87 -4.94
CA ASN A 427 -2.73 -14.20 -6.23
C ASN A 427 -2.27 -15.18 -7.34
N ALA A 428 -1.33 -16.06 -7.03
CA ALA A 428 -0.87 -17.07 -7.98
C ALA A 428 -1.98 -18.05 -8.38
N GLN A 429 -2.83 -18.49 -7.44
CA GLN A 429 -3.98 -19.34 -7.74
C GLN A 429 -5.03 -18.59 -8.56
N ALA A 430 -5.32 -17.34 -8.23
CA ALA A 430 -6.21 -16.48 -9.00
C ALA A 430 -5.72 -16.34 -10.46
N ALA A 431 -4.42 -16.09 -10.67
CA ALA A 431 -3.82 -15.95 -11.99
C ALA A 431 -3.89 -17.26 -12.80
N ARG A 432 -3.56 -18.42 -12.18
CA ARG A 432 -3.70 -19.73 -12.81
C ARG A 432 -5.14 -20.04 -13.18
N TYR A 433 -6.08 -19.74 -12.27
CA TYR A 433 -7.49 -19.93 -12.53
C TYR A 433 -7.97 -19.05 -13.70
N ALA A 434 -7.64 -17.76 -13.70
CA ALA A 434 -7.96 -16.87 -14.81
C ALA A 434 -7.40 -17.38 -16.16
N GLY A 435 -6.16 -17.88 -16.17
CA GLY A 435 -5.56 -18.50 -17.35
C GLY A 435 -6.27 -19.77 -17.82
N SER A 436 -6.84 -20.55 -16.91
CA SER A 436 -7.57 -21.78 -17.24
C SER A 436 -8.95 -21.55 -17.86
N LEU A 437 -9.48 -20.32 -17.78
CA LEU A 437 -10.75 -19.94 -18.38
C LEU A 437 -10.65 -19.64 -19.87
N LEU A 438 -9.44 -19.41 -20.38
CA LEU A 438 -9.12 -19.07 -21.77
C LEU A 438 -8.43 -20.24 -22.48
#